data_872556c752475a7eadd6b5a0074ba462
#
_entry.id   872556c752475a7eadd6b5a0074ba462
#
_cell.length_a   1.000
_cell.length_b   1.000
_cell.length_c   1.000
_cell.angle_alpha   90.00
_cell.angle_beta   90.00
_cell.angle_gamma   90.00
#
_symmetry.space_group_name_H-M   'P 1'
#
loop_
_entity.id
_entity.type
_entity.pdbx_description
1 polymer ?
#
loop_
_entity_poly.entity_id
_entity_poly.type
_entity_poly.pdbx_seq_one_letter_code
_entity_poly.pdbx_strand_id
1 'polypeptide(L)'
;MTSKKHPGPKNKTTDEITYLRPVSNCSGCGDTKVSWSVREGMRRFNRQLKLKGKDKYELVYAADRGCGNLQGYHAYGIVDAIFCMGTGAIVGDGIKESCSEKQIVVTASGDGAYNFNISGIKFAAKNKKFGAINIIYNNYNIRMTGGQIPLEVDFDKEGPALGFDVIHINPYRVDDNAELFKVLYHRYLNKEKIMVVADGVCVLDMGKAAKDSGLRMGHFKRSDDCLDLKFAKERARVAREEPEKLKDLPKFKCRLCGIGLRCHALLDNDPSKCFGCGACMQFPCPVGALSFEGPSFSTSINIDELKKS
;
A
#
# COMPACT_ATOMS: atom_id res chain seq x y z
N MET A 1 -18.40 -1.78 -40.63
CA MET A 1 -17.12 -1.89 -39.87
C MET A 1 -17.42 -2.56 -38.53
N THR A 2 -17.18 -3.85 -38.42
CA THR A 2 -17.41 -4.64 -37.19
C THR A 2 -16.25 -4.39 -36.24
N SER A 3 -16.49 -3.70 -35.14
CA SER A 3 -15.50 -3.53 -34.09
C SER A 3 -15.18 -4.90 -33.47
N LYS A 4 -14.01 -5.43 -33.76
CA LYS A 4 -13.48 -6.57 -33.02
C LYS A 4 -13.30 -6.13 -31.58
N LYS A 5 -14.17 -6.62 -30.68
CA LYS A 5 -13.96 -6.48 -29.22
C LYS A 5 -12.59 -7.08 -28.91
N HIS A 6 -11.64 -6.24 -28.53
CA HIS A 6 -10.41 -6.73 -27.91
C HIS A 6 -10.85 -7.51 -26.67
N PRO A 7 -10.42 -8.76 -26.50
CA PRO A 7 -10.62 -9.43 -25.23
C PRO A 7 -9.85 -8.61 -24.19
N GLY A 8 -10.55 -8.06 -23.22
CA GLY A 8 -9.93 -7.43 -22.06
C GLY A 8 -8.89 -8.37 -21.44
N PRO A 9 -7.89 -7.85 -20.72
CA PRO A 9 -6.89 -8.69 -20.11
C PRO A 9 -7.62 -9.73 -19.25
N LYS A 10 -7.45 -11.01 -19.61
CA LYS A 10 -7.91 -12.11 -18.76
C LYS A 10 -7.33 -11.82 -17.37
N ASN A 11 -8.19 -11.68 -16.36
CA ASN A 11 -7.80 -11.52 -14.97
C ASN A 11 -6.86 -12.66 -14.58
N LYS A 12 -5.57 -12.47 -14.87
CA LYS A 12 -4.54 -13.30 -14.27
C LYS A 12 -4.62 -13.02 -12.79
N THR A 13 -4.81 -14.05 -12.01
CA THR A 13 -4.82 -13.91 -10.56
C THR A 13 -3.54 -13.18 -10.17
N THR A 14 -3.61 -12.26 -9.23
CA THR A 14 -2.48 -11.48 -8.69
C THR A 14 -1.27 -12.36 -8.39
N ASP A 15 -1.48 -13.64 -8.19
CA ASP A 15 -0.49 -14.68 -7.89
C ASP A 15 0.40 -15.07 -9.08
N GLU A 16 -0.09 -14.98 -10.32
CA GLU A 16 0.69 -15.35 -11.51
C GLU A 16 1.66 -14.25 -11.94
N ILE A 17 1.36 -13.01 -11.56
CA ILE A 17 2.15 -11.83 -11.96
C ILE A 17 3.28 -11.55 -10.96
N THR A 18 3.16 -12.00 -9.72
CA THR A 18 4.01 -11.60 -8.59
C THR A 18 5.48 -12.00 -8.70
N TYR A 19 5.79 -13.06 -9.44
CA TYR A 19 7.17 -13.60 -9.53
C TYR A 19 8.00 -13.03 -10.66
N LEU A 20 7.41 -12.29 -11.59
CA LEU A 20 8.08 -11.93 -12.84
C LEU A 20 8.72 -10.54 -12.83
N ARG A 21 8.49 -9.74 -11.78
CA ARG A 21 9.04 -8.36 -11.72
C ARG A 21 9.53 -8.03 -10.32
N PRO A 22 10.66 -7.34 -10.21
CA PRO A 22 11.13 -6.83 -8.92
C PRO A 22 10.16 -5.79 -8.35
N VAL A 23 10.16 -5.67 -7.03
CA VAL A 23 9.40 -4.62 -6.31
C VAL A 23 9.99 -3.27 -6.67
N SER A 24 9.16 -2.33 -7.09
CA SER A 24 9.62 -0.99 -7.52
C SER A 24 9.78 -0.01 -6.36
N ASN A 25 9.12 -0.26 -5.23
CA ASN A 25 9.17 0.61 -4.06
C ASN A 25 10.32 0.25 -3.14
N CYS A 26 10.78 1.21 -2.34
CA CYS A 26 11.79 0.98 -1.31
C CYS A 26 11.33 -0.06 -0.28
N SER A 27 12.27 -0.82 0.29
CA SER A 27 12.00 -1.67 1.45
C SER A 27 11.44 -0.82 2.59
N GLY A 28 10.34 -1.27 3.20
CA GLY A 28 9.72 -0.52 4.30
C GLY A 28 8.94 0.72 3.89
N CYS A 29 8.75 1.00 2.61
CA CYS A 29 8.00 2.17 2.12
C CYS A 29 6.60 2.26 2.76
N GLY A 30 6.27 3.41 3.36
CA GLY A 30 4.98 3.69 4.01
C GLY A 30 3.82 3.59 3.03
N ASP A 31 3.95 4.18 1.83
CA ASP A 31 2.91 4.14 0.80
C ASP A 31 2.50 2.70 0.46
N THR A 32 3.49 1.81 0.34
CA THR A 32 3.23 0.38 0.09
C THR A 32 2.48 -0.28 1.24
N LYS A 33 2.78 0.11 2.48
CA LYS A 33 2.13 -0.44 3.67
C LYS A 33 0.67 0.00 3.75
N VAL A 34 0.38 1.27 3.46
CA VAL A 34 -1.00 1.77 3.40
C VAL A 34 -1.78 1.06 2.32
N SER A 35 -1.24 0.93 1.11
CA SER A 35 -1.92 0.24 0.02
C SER A 35 -2.18 -1.24 0.32
N TRP A 36 -1.27 -1.89 1.03
CA TRP A 36 -1.51 -3.23 1.55
C TRP A 36 -2.70 -3.23 2.51
N SER A 37 -2.75 -2.27 3.45
CA SER A 37 -3.83 -2.16 4.43
C SER A 37 -5.19 -1.89 3.77
N VAL A 38 -5.23 -1.07 2.74
CA VAL A 38 -6.44 -0.83 1.91
C VAL A 38 -6.97 -2.14 1.35
N ARG A 39 -6.11 -2.93 0.71
CA ARG A 39 -6.51 -4.21 0.11
C ARG A 39 -6.90 -5.25 1.16
N GLU A 40 -6.14 -5.36 2.23
CA GLU A 40 -6.44 -6.28 3.32
C GLU A 40 -7.74 -5.89 4.03
N GLY A 41 -7.97 -4.59 4.22
CA GLY A 41 -9.24 -4.07 4.73
C GLY A 41 -10.43 -4.49 3.88
N MET A 42 -10.32 -4.42 2.53
CA MET A 42 -11.36 -4.90 1.62
C MET A 42 -11.60 -6.40 1.77
N ARG A 43 -10.53 -7.18 1.93
CA ARG A 43 -10.65 -8.62 2.14
C ARG A 43 -11.36 -8.95 3.45
N ARG A 44 -11.06 -8.19 4.52
CA ARG A 44 -11.72 -8.32 5.84
C ARG A 44 -13.17 -7.88 5.78
N PHE A 45 -13.46 -6.79 5.08
CA PHE A 45 -14.81 -6.27 4.85
C PHE A 45 -15.70 -7.32 4.17
N ASN A 46 -15.27 -7.87 3.05
CA ASN A 46 -16.01 -8.93 2.35
C ASN A 46 -16.19 -10.19 3.22
N ARG A 47 -15.18 -10.54 4.03
CA ARG A 47 -15.28 -11.68 4.95
C ARG A 47 -16.29 -11.43 6.06
N GLN A 48 -16.31 -10.24 6.66
CA GLN A 48 -17.27 -9.84 7.68
C GLN A 48 -18.70 -9.96 7.17
N LEU A 49 -18.95 -9.53 5.94
CA LEU A 49 -20.25 -9.62 5.28
C LEU A 49 -20.56 -11.01 4.71
N LYS A 50 -19.65 -11.97 4.87
CA LYS A 50 -19.76 -13.35 4.36
C LYS A 50 -19.99 -13.43 2.84
N LEU A 51 -19.54 -12.44 2.09
CA LEU A 51 -19.74 -12.34 0.64
C LEU A 51 -18.80 -13.28 -0.12
N LYS A 52 -19.32 -13.90 -1.19
CA LYS A 52 -18.56 -14.84 -2.04
C LYS A 52 -18.78 -14.52 -3.53
N GLY A 53 -17.80 -14.90 -4.34
CA GLY A 53 -17.91 -14.80 -5.79
C GLY A 53 -18.25 -13.39 -6.26
N LYS A 54 -19.27 -13.26 -7.09
CA LYS A 54 -19.74 -12.00 -7.68
C LYS A 54 -20.43 -11.04 -6.69
N ASP A 55 -20.78 -11.52 -5.50
CA ASP A 55 -21.42 -10.66 -4.49
C ASP A 55 -20.43 -9.80 -3.73
N LYS A 56 -19.15 -10.08 -3.84
CA LYS A 56 -18.07 -9.31 -3.18
C LYS A 56 -18.04 -7.87 -3.69
N TYR A 57 -17.73 -6.97 -2.78
CA TYR A 57 -17.29 -5.64 -3.15
C TYR A 57 -15.89 -5.69 -3.77
N GLU A 58 -15.70 -4.88 -4.78
CA GLU A 58 -14.43 -4.74 -5.49
C GLU A 58 -13.80 -3.39 -5.16
N LEU A 59 -12.49 -3.37 -5.06
CA LEU A 59 -11.72 -2.16 -4.89
C LEU A 59 -11.34 -1.61 -6.26
N VAL A 60 -11.62 -0.33 -6.49
CA VAL A 60 -11.08 0.44 -7.62
C VAL A 60 -10.11 1.47 -7.04
N TYR A 61 -8.84 1.31 -7.32
CA TYR A 61 -7.78 2.13 -6.74
C TYR A 61 -7.10 2.99 -7.79
N ALA A 62 -7.33 4.29 -7.73
CA ALA A 62 -6.71 5.28 -8.60
C ALA A 62 -5.59 6.02 -7.86
N ALA A 63 -4.46 6.23 -8.50
CA ALA A 63 -3.31 6.90 -7.90
C ALA A 63 -2.73 7.99 -8.79
N ASP A 64 -2.18 9.00 -8.16
CA ASP A 64 -1.36 10.02 -8.81
C ASP A 64 0.03 9.51 -9.17
N ARG A 65 0.67 10.22 -10.10
CA ARG A 65 2.10 10.10 -10.34
C ARG A 65 2.88 10.42 -9.06
N GLY A 66 3.76 9.52 -8.67
CA GLY A 66 4.59 9.61 -7.48
C GLY A 66 4.99 8.20 -6.98
N CYS A 67 5.57 8.10 -5.80
CA CYS A 67 5.97 6.78 -5.25
C CYS A 67 4.78 5.84 -5.08
N GLY A 68 3.59 6.36 -4.75
CA GLY A 68 2.37 5.56 -4.60
C GLY A 68 1.96 4.83 -5.88
N ASN A 69 2.22 5.40 -7.07
CA ASN A 69 1.84 4.76 -8.32
C ASN A 69 2.74 3.57 -8.71
N LEU A 70 3.95 3.47 -8.15
CA LEU A 70 4.84 2.34 -8.44
C LEU A 70 4.20 0.99 -8.12
N GLN A 71 3.17 1.01 -7.29
CA GLN A 71 2.38 -0.16 -6.93
C GLN A 71 1.46 -0.64 -8.07
N GLY A 72 1.15 0.22 -9.03
CA GLY A 72 0.45 -0.15 -10.27
C GLY A 72 1.36 -0.87 -11.26
N TYR A 73 2.63 -0.49 -11.32
CA TYR A 73 3.64 -1.18 -12.14
C TYR A 73 4.13 -2.47 -11.50
N HIS A 74 3.84 -2.63 -10.26
CA HIS A 74 4.25 -3.77 -9.47
C HIS A 74 3.43 -4.99 -9.85
N ALA A 75 4.08 -6.15 -9.83
CA ALA A 75 3.45 -7.44 -10.06
C ALA A 75 2.17 -7.71 -9.25
N TYR A 76 1.84 -6.87 -8.31
CA TYR A 76 0.65 -7.00 -7.47
C TYR A 76 -0.59 -6.27 -7.97
N GLY A 77 -0.46 -5.33 -8.93
CA GLY A 77 -1.60 -4.63 -9.52
C GLY A 77 -2.60 -4.08 -8.50
N ILE A 78 -2.10 -3.35 -7.45
CA ILE A 78 -3.03 -2.76 -6.48
C ILE A 78 -3.69 -1.52 -7.05
N VAL A 79 -2.94 -0.76 -7.84
CA VAL A 79 -3.42 0.46 -8.47
C VAL A 79 -3.98 0.08 -9.82
N ASP A 80 -5.26 0.32 -10.02
CA ASP A 80 -5.97 0.02 -11.25
C ASP A 80 -5.76 1.10 -12.31
N ALA A 81 -5.60 2.36 -11.87
CA ALA A 81 -5.45 3.50 -12.75
C ALA A 81 -4.43 4.50 -12.21
N ILE A 82 -3.59 5.04 -13.11
CA ILE A 82 -2.54 6.01 -12.79
C ILE A 82 -2.73 7.23 -13.66
N PHE A 83 -2.73 8.40 -13.02
CA PHE A 83 -2.98 9.67 -13.66
C PHE A 83 -1.83 10.65 -13.47
N CYS A 84 -1.96 11.86 -14.01
CA CYS A 84 -1.02 12.94 -13.81
C CYS A 84 -0.96 13.35 -12.34
N MET A 85 0.18 13.90 -11.93
CA MET A 85 0.38 14.38 -10.57
C MET A 85 -0.69 15.43 -10.19
N GLY A 86 -1.35 15.24 -9.06
CA GLY A 86 -2.43 16.08 -8.54
C GLY A 86 -3.82 15.82 -9.12
N THR A 87 -3.99 14.86 -10.02
CA THR A 87 -5.30 14.62 -10.66
C THR A 87 -6.09 13.45 -10.08
N GLY A 88 -5.48 12.63 -9.22
CA GLY A 88 -6.07 11.38 -8.73
C GLY A 88 -7.41 11.55 -8.05
N ALA A 89 -7.57 12.56 -7.20
CA ALA A 89 -8.84 12.81 -6.51
C ALA A 89 -9.96 13.13 -7.48
N ILE A 90 -9.73 14.01 -8.48
CA ILE A 90 -10.75 14.41 -9.47
C ILE A 90 -11.11 13.25 -10.38
N VAL A 91 -10.08 12.54 -10.85
CA VAL A 91 -10.31 11.41 -11.75
C VAL A 91 -10.97 10.26 -11.00
N GLY A 92 -10.62 10.05 -9.73
CA GLY A 92 -11.30 9.09 -8.88
C GLY A 92 -12.80 9.41 -8.72
N ASP A 93 -13.15 10.68 -8.62
CA ASP A 93 -14.55 11.13 -8.63
C ASP A 93 -15.24 10.79 -9.96
N GLY A 94 -14.58 11.06 -11.08
CA GLY A 94 -15.10 10.68 -12.41
C GLY A 94 -15.23 9.16 -12.58
N ILE A 95 -14.28 8.38 -12.08
CA ILE A 95 -14.36 6.92 -12.08
C ILE A 95 -15.56 6.45 -11.26
N LYS A 96 -15.79 7.08 -10.09
CA LYS A 96 -16.92 6.74 -9.21
C LYS A 96 -18.27 6.86 -9.92
N GLU A 97 -18.46 7.86 -10.77
CA GLU A 97 -19.70 8.02 -11.54
C GLU A 97 -19.97 6.83 -12.50
N SER A 98 -18.93 6.15 -12.92
CA SER A 98 -19.01 5.00 -13.83
C SER A 98 -18.98 3.65 -13.11
N CYS A 99 -18.74 3.64 -11.80
CA CYS A 99 -18.66 2.43 -11.01
C CYS A 99 -20.03 1.88 -10.63
N SER A 100 -20.12 0.56 -10.53
CA SER A 100 -21.28 -0.10 -9.94
C SER A 100 -21.34 0.15 -8.42
N GLU A 101 -22.50 -0.12 -7.82
CA GLU A 101 -22.65 -0.05 -6.35
C GLU A 101 -21.76 -1.02 -5.56
N LYS A 102 -21.28 -2.06 -6.24
CA LYS A 102 -20.35 -3.05 -5.65
C LYS A 102 -18.89 -2.62 -5.75
N GLN A 103 -18.60 -1.47 -6.35
CA GLN A 103 -17.24 -0.98 -6.51
C GLN A 103 -16.98 0.20 -5.58
N ILE A 104 -15.99 0.05 -4.72
CA ILE A 104 -15.53 1.06 -3.78
C ILE A 104 -14.29 1.74 -4.37
N VAL A 105 -14.38 3.04 -4.57
CA VAL A 105 -13.30 3.83 -5.16
C VAL A 105 -12.43 4.40 -4.06
N VAL A 106 -11.13 4.17 -4.17
CA VAL A 106 -10.09 4.77 -3.33
C VAL A 106 -9.14 5.54 -4.24
N THR A 107 -8.79 6.73 -3.83
CA THR A 107 -7.77 7.54 -4.51
C THR A 107 -6.56 7.70 -3.63
N ALA A 108 -5.38 7.85 -4.22
CA ALA A 108 -4.17 8.13 -3.47
C ALA A 108 -3.30 9.17 -4.16
N SER A 109 -2.86 10.14 -3.38
CA SER A 109 -1.97 11.22 -3.78
C SER A 109 -0.85 11.36 -2.76
N GLY A 110 0.34 11.78 -3.19
CA GLY A 110 1.35 12.27 -2.26
C GLY A 110 1.04 13.71 -1.81
N ASP A 111 1.64 14.14 -0.71
CA ASP A 111 1.57 15.52 -0.21
C ASP A 111 1.94 16.56 -1.28
N GLY A 112 3.02 16.33 -2.02
CA GLY A 112 3.38 17.19 -3.15
C GLY A 112 2.33 17.19 -4.26
N ALA A 113 1.72 16.02 -4.57
CA ALA A 113 0.68 15.93 -5.58
C ALA A 113 -0.61 16.63 -5.14
N TYR A 114 -0.96 16.57 -3.86
CA TYR A 114 -2.06 17.32 -3.27
C TYR A 114 -1.90 18.82 -3.52
N ASN A 115 -0.71 19.35 -3.23
CA ASN A 115 -0.41 20.77 -3.44
C ASN A 115 -0.46 21.21 -4.92
N PHE A 116 -0.12 20.34 -5.85
CA PHE A 116 -0.13 20.64 -7.28
C PHE A 116 -1.53 20.97 -7.83
N ASN A 117 -2.58 20.41 -7.25
CA ASN A 117 -3.94 20.60 -7.76
C ASN A 117 -4.99 20.77 -6.68
N ILE A 118 -4.71 21.59 -5.70
CA ILE A 118 -5.67 21.93 -4.65
C ILE A 118 -6.98 22.47 -5.20
N SER A 119 -6.95 23.22 -6.30
CA SER A 119 -8.16 23.75 -6.95
C SER A 119 -9.05 22.62 -7.47
N GLY A 120 -8.46 21.57 -8.02
CA GLY A 120 -9.21 20.41 -8.45
C GLY A 120 -9.82 19.62 -7.30
N ILE A 121 -9.10 19.49 -6.19
CA ILE A 121 -9.62 18.87 -4.96
C ILE A 121 -10.80 19.69 -4.41
N LYS A 122 -10.67 21.02 -4.39
CA LYS A 122 -11.79 21.93 -4.01
C LYS A 122 -13.00 21.77 -4.91
N PHE A 123 -12.79 21.60 -6.20
CA PHE A 123 -13.89 21.34 -7.15
C PHE A 123 -14.54 20.00 -6.88
N ALA A 124 -13.78 18.93 -6.78
CA ALA A 124 -14.28 17.60 -6.45
C ALA A 124 -15.03 17.58 -5.10
N ALA A 125 -14.47 18.26 -4.08
CA ALA A 125 -15.07 18.35 -2.75
C ALA A 125 -16.46 19.00 -2.75
N LYS A 126 -16.74 19.96 -3.67
CA LYS A 126 -18.07 20.58 -3.84
C LYS A 126 -19.06 19.68 -4.54
N ASN A 127 -18.63 18.67 -5.27
CA ASN A 127 -19.51 17.72 -5.90
C ASN A 127 -20.27 16.92 -4.83
N LYS A 128 -21.59 17.00 -4.81
CA LYS A 128 -22.45 16.30 -3.84
C LYS A 128 -22.33 14.77 -3.95
N LYS A 129 -21.89 14.28 -5.10
CA LYS A 129 -21.72 12.85 -5.37
C LYS A 129 -20.33 12.32 -5.01
N PHE A 130 -19.40 13.19 -4.66
CA PHE A 130 -18.04 12.77 -4.29
C PHE A 130 -18.08 11.82 -3.11
N GLY A 131 -17.67 10.61 -3.33
CA GLY A 131 -17.74 9.55 -2.35
C GLY A 131 -16.53 8.64 -2.38
N ALA A 132 -15.42 9.05 -3.03
CA ALA A 132 -14.17 8.28 -2.96
C ALA A 132 -13.50 8.45 -1.59
N ILE A 133 -12.83 7.42 -1.11
CA ILE A 133 -11.91 7.54 0.02
C ILE A 133 -10.61 8.13 -0.52
N ASN A 134 -10.23 9.31 -0.06
CA ASN A 134 -8.99 9.97 -0.46
C ASN A 134 -7.87 9.64 0.52
N ILE A 135 -6.78 9.11 0.02
CA ILE A 135 -5.57 8.86 0.80
C ILE A 135 -4.51 9.88 0.40
N ILE A 136 -3.95 10.56 1.38
CA ILE A 136 -2.81 11.45 1.22
C ILE A 136 -1.59 10.79 1.88
N TYR A 137 -0.60 10.45 1.10
CA TYR A 137 0.71 10.00 1.62
C TYR A 137 1.51 11.23 2.05
N ASN A 138 1.38 11.59 3.31
CA ASN A 138 2.07 12.73 3.90
C ASN A 138 3.43 12.28 4.44
N ASN A 139 4.40 12.21 3.53
CA ASN A 139 5.75 11.77 3.85
C ASN A 139 6.76 12.91 3.90
N TYR A 140 6.27 14.16 3.81
CA TYR A 140 7.04 15.42 3.89
C TYR A 140 8.12 15.54 2.82
N ASN A 141 7.95 14.83 1.69
CA ASN A 141 9.01 14.78 0.69
C ASN A 141 8.49 14.36 -0.69
N ILE A 142 8.78 15.14 -1.73
CA ILE A 142 8.56 14.75 -3.13
C ILE A 142 9.75 13.89 -3.58
N ARG A 143 9.77 12.64 -3.08
CA ARG A 143 10.98 11.81 -3.11
C ARG A 143 11.32 11.21 -4.47
N MET A 144 10.34 10.94 -5.30
CA MET A 144 10.57 10.33 -6.62
C MET A 144 11.48 11.19 -7.51
N THR A 145 11.43 12.50 -7.35
CA THR A 145 12.18 13.48 -8.18
C THR A 145 13.38 14.08 -7.47
N GLY A 146 13.81 13.52 -6.34
CA GLY A 146 15.06 13.92 -5.68
C GLY A 146 14.93 14.45 -4.25
N GLY A 147 13.72 14.62 -3.75
CA GLY A 147 13.53 14.99 -2.35
C GLY A 147 13.24 16.47 -2.13
N GLN A 148 12.41 17.06 -2.99
CA GLN A 148 11.92 18.43 -2.79
C GLN A 148 10.97 18.48 -1.59
N ILE A 149 11.03 19.57 -0.85
CA ILE A 149 10.12 19.81 0.29
C ILE A 149 8.79 20.30 -0.29
N PRO A 150 7.67 19.59 -0.03
CA PRO A 150 6.35 20.06 -0.41
C PRO A 150 5.94 21.28 0.43
N LEU A 151 4.92 22.01 -0.01
CA LEU A 151 4.28 22.99 0.86
C LEU A 151 3.61 22.27 2.03
N GLU A 152 3.75 22.81 3.21
CA GLU A 152 3.08 22.30 4.39
C GLU A 152 1.58 22.54 4.30
N VAL A 153 0.79 21.52 4.63
CA VAL A 153 -0.67 21.57 4.63
C VAL A 153 -1.19 21.18 5.99
N ASP A 154 -2.02 22.03 6.57
CA ASP A 154 -2.78 21.73 7.77
C ASP A 154 -4.06 20.97 7.36
N PHE A 155 -3.94 19.65 7.24
CA PHE A 155 -5.06 18.80 6.82
C PHE A 155 -6.23 18.85 7.79
N ASP A 156 -6.00 19.11 9.08
CA ASP A 156 -7.04 19.22 10.11
C ASP A 156 -7.91 20.47 9.94
N LYS A 157 -7.37 21.51 9.32
CA LYS A 157 -8.14 22.71 8.96
C LYS A 157 -8.70 22.62 7.54
N GLU A 158 -7.87 22.23 6.59
CA GLU A 158 -8.25 22.27 5.19
C GLU A 158 -9.26 21.18 4.82
N GLY A 159 -9.07 19.96 5.31
CA GLY A 159 -9.96 18.85 5.04
C GLY A 159 -11.42 19.11 5.46
N PRO A 160 -11.69 19.48 6.72
CA PRO A 160 -13.04 19.83 7.17
C PRO A 160 -13.63 21.03 6.45
N ALA A 161 -12.83 22.06 6.10
CA ALA A 161 -13.29 23.20 5.31
C ALA A 161 -13.76 22.78 3.91
N LEU A 162 -13.26 21.66 3.39
CA LEU A 162 -13.71 21.03 2.14
C LEU A 162 -14.84 20.00 2.35
N GLY A 163 -15.22 19.76 3.61
CA GLY A 163 -16.29 18.82 3.98
C GLY A 163 -15.83 17.38 4.09
N PHE A 164 -14.54 17.13 4.23
CA PHE A 164 -14.01 15.80 4.55
C PHE A 164 -13.96 15.57 6.05
N ASP A 165 -14.21 14.32 6.44
CA ASP A 165 -13.75 13.82 7.72
C ASP A 165 -12.30 13.35 7.56
N VAL A 166 -11.39 13.95 8.32
CA VAL A 166 -9.96 13.71 8.23
C VAL A 166 -9.54 12.70 9.27
N ILE A 167 -8.81 11.68 8.83
CA ILE A 167 -8.36 10.60 9.69
C ILE A 167 -6.86 10.41 9.48
N HIS A 168 -6.09 10.65 10.53
CA HIS A 168 -4.64 10.45 10.51
C HIS A 168 -4.28 9.01 10.84
N ILE A 169 -3.36 8.43 10.07
CA ILE A 169 -2.86 7.08 10.29
C ILE A 169 -1.33 7.03 10.27
N ASN A 170 -0.76 6.18 11.10
CA ASN A 170 0.63 5.77 10.95
C ASN A 170 0.72 4.67 9.88
N PRO A 171 1.41 4.88 8.75
CA PRO A 171 1.48 3.93 7.64
C PRO A 171 2.07 2.56 8.05
N TYR A 172 2.84 2.52 9.12
CA TYR A 172 3.52 1.30 9.58
C TYR A 172 2.67 0.40 10.49
N ARG A 173 1.52 0.90 10.98
CA ARG A 173 0.54 0.11 11.75
C ARG A 173 -0.42 -0.62 10.81
N VAL A 174 0.11 -1.52 10.02
CA VAL A 174 -0.59 -2.12 8.86
C VAL A 174 -1.83 -2.93 9.25
N ASP A 175 -1.83 -3.61 10.39
CA ASP A 175 -2.96 -4.42 10.84
C ASP A 175 -4.11 -3.52 11.34
N ASP A 176 -3.79 -2.53 12.18
CA ASP A 176 -4.76 -1.55 12.66
C ASP A 176 -5.36 -0.75 11.50
N ASN A 177 -4.52 -0.34 10.53
CA ASN A 177 -4.99 0.35 9.34
C ASN A 177 -5.91 -0.54 8.50
N ALA A 178 -5.65 -1.85 8.41
CA ALA A 178 -6.54 -2.76 7.69
C ALA A 178 -7.91 -2.88 8.39
N GLU A 179 -7.94 -2.91 9.73
CA GLU A 179 -9.20 -2.85 10.48
C GLU A 179 -9.92 -1.50 10.29
N LEU A 180 -9.19 -0.40 10.30
CA LEU A 180 -9.74 0.93 10.02
C LEU A 180 -10.36 0.97 8.61
N PHE A 181 -9.63 0.56 7.57
CA PHE A 181 -10.18 0.55 6.21
C PHE A 181 -11.44 -0.30 6.08
N LYS A 182 -11.54 -1.40 6.79
CA LYS A 182 -12.79 -2.18 6.87
C LYS A 182 -13.97 -1.31 7.38
N VAL A 183 -13.75 -0.47 8.38
CA VAL A 183 -14.76 0.48 8.90
C VAL A 183 -15.03 1.58 7.87
N LEU A 184 -13.99 2.12 7.23
CA LEU A 184 -14.14 3.19 6.24
C LEU A 184 -14.94 2.74 5.02
N TYR A 185 -14.91 1.46 4.64
CA TYR A 185 -15.76 0.95 3.58
C TYR A 185 -17.24 0.97 3.94
N HIS A 186 -17.62 0.73 5.20
CA HIS A 186 -19.00 0.95 5.64
C HIS A 186 -19.40 2.43 5.54
N ARG A 187 -18.52 3.33 5.99
CA ARG A 187 -18.74 4.78 5.92
C ARG A 187 -18.85 5.28 4.46
N TYR A 188 -18.02 4.73 3.57
CA TYR A 188 -18.11 4.99 2.14
C TYR A 188 -19.48 4.61 1.56
N LEU A 189 -20.03 3.47 1.94
CA LEU A 189 -21.37 3.05 1.51
C LEU A 189 -22.47 4.01 2.05
N ASN A 190 -22.23 4.66 3.18
CA ASN A 190 -23.07 5.73 3.73
C ASN A 190 -22.85 7.08 3.05
N LYS A 191 -22.02 7.14 1.99
CA LYS A 191 -21.71 8.36 1.21
C LYS A 191 -20.97 9.44 2.02
N GLU A 192 -20.21 9.05 3.02
CA GLU A 192 -19.38 9.96 3.79
C GLU A 192 -18.14 10.37 2.98
N LYS A 193 -17.72 11.62 3.12
CA LYS A 193 -16.50 12.15 2.50
C LYS A 193 -15.33 11.92 3.44
N ILE A 194 -14.42 11.07 3.03
CA ILE A 194 -13.32 10.60 3.88
C ILE A 194 -11.98 10.99 3.27
N MET A 195 -11.13 11.60 4.09
CA MET A 195 -9.73 11.85 3.77
C MET A 195 -8.86 11.13 4.79
N VAL A 196 -8.02 10.23 4.34
CA VAL A 196 -7.05 9.52 5.18
C VAL A 196 -5.68 10.13 4.95
N VAL A 197 -5.09 10.72 5.97
CA VAL A 197 -3.74 11.26 5.93
C VAL A 197 -2.79 10.24 6.54
N ALA A 198 -1.95 9.67 5.71
CA ALA A 198 -0.95 8.69 6.14
C ALA A 198 0.37 9.40 6.48
N ASP A 199 0.50 9.78 7.74
CA ASP A 199 1.65 10.52 8.26
C ASP A 199 2.82 9.60 8.55
N GLY A 200 3.86 9.71 7.75
CA GLY A 200 5.05 8.92 7.98
C GLY A 200 6.22 9.35 7.11
N VAL A 201 7.28 9.79 7.74
CA VAL A 201 8.51 10.21 7.07
C VAL A 201 8.98 9.16 6.05
N CYS A 202 9.47 9.61 4.91
CA CYS A 202 10.02 8.72 3.88
C CYS A 202 11.13 7.84 4.46
N VAL A 203 11.09 6.53 4.21
CA VAL A 203 12.08 5.59 4.75
C VAL A 203 13.53 5.92 4.36
N LEU A 204 13.74 6.58 3.23
CA LEU A 204 15.08 7.01 2.82
C LEU A 204 15.57 8.16 3.70
N ASP A 205 14.69 9.05 4.12
CA ASP A 205 15.01 10.15 5.03
C ASP A 205 15.16 9.65 6.46
N MET A 206 14.29 8.73 6.89
CA MET A 206 14.45 8.03 8.18
C MET A 206 15.78 7.29 8.27
N GLY A 207 16.16 6.58 7.22
CA GLY A 207 17.44 5.88 7.17
C GLY A 207 18.63 6.83 7.27
N LYS A 208 18.54 8.00 6.65
CA LYS A 208 19.55 9.05 6.76
C LYS A 208 19.59 9.63 8.18
N ALA A 209 18.46 10.06 8.73
CA ALA A 209 18.37 10.63 10.07
C ALA A 209 18.87 9.64 11.15
N ALA A 210 18.52 8.37 11.04
CA ALA A 210 19.01 7.33 11.93
C ALA A 210 20.55 7.19 11.87
N LYS A 211 21.11 7.22 10.65
CA LYS A 211 22.55 7.16 10.45
C LYS A 211 23.25 8.39 11.05
N ASP A 212 22.72 9.58 10.79
CA ASP A 212 23.29 10.84 11.24
C ASP A 212 23.24 10.98 12.78
N SER A 213 22.20 10.42 13.43
CA SER A 213 22.06 10.36 14.89
C SER A 213 22.78 9.18 15.54
N GLY A 214 23.48 8.34 14.77
CA GLY A 214 24.13 7.14 15.27
C GLY A 214 23.17 6.02 15.72
N LEU A 215 21.88 6.15 15.44
CA LEU A 215 20.87 5.16 15.79
C LEU A 215 20.94 3.97 14.84
N ARG A 216 21.18 2.77 15.38
CA ARG A 216 21.03 1.53 14.63
C ARG A 216 19.58 1.07 14.66
N MET A 217 18.92 1.16 13.50
CA MET A 217 17.60 0.58 13.35
C MET A 217 17.65 -0.95 13.42
N GLY A 218 16.59 -1.51 13.98
CA GLY A 218 16.43 -2.95 14.03
C GLY A 218 16.18 -3.56 12.66
N HIS A 219 16.28 -4.85 12.59
CA HIS A 219 16.05 -5.62 11.37
C HIS A 219 15.35 -6.95 11.67
N PHE A 220 14.68 -7.50 10.66
CA PHE A 220 14.09 -8.82 10.79
C PHE A 220 15.16 -9.91 10.82
N LYS A 221 14.84 -10.98 11.54
CA LYS A 221 15.51 -12.28 11.43
C LYS A 221 14.51 -13.33 10.96
N ARG A 222 14.98 -14.24 10.15
CA ARG A 222 14.18 -15.34 9.66
C ARG A 222 14.95 -16.65 9.77
N SER A 223 14.39 -17.59 10.53
CA SER A 223 14.98 -18.92 10.67
C SER A 223 14.72 -19.79 9.44
N ASP A 224 15.47 -20.88 9.33
CA ASP A 224 15.25 -21.89 8.29
C ASP A 224 13.89 -22.62 8.40
N ASP A 225 13.18 -22.43 9.50
CA ASP A 225 11.80 -22.98 9.66
C ASP A 225 10.76 -22.23 8.84
N CYS A 226 11.12 -21.10 8.25
CA CYS A 226 10.23 -20.36 7.36
C CYS A 226 9.73 -21.24 6.22
N LEU A 227 8.40 -21.34 6.10
CA LEU A 227 7.76 -22.18 5.08
C LEU A 227 8.12 -21.72 3.65
N ASP A 228 8.22 -20.42 3.42
CA ASP A 228 8.60 -19.89 2.11
C ASP A 228 10.07 -20.14 1.77
N LEU A 229 10.99 -20.06 2.76
CA LEU A 229 12.41 -20.37 2.54
C LEU A 229 12.63 -21.86 2.24
N LYS A 230 11.99 -22.73 3.01
CA LYS A 230 12.04 -24.17 2.75
C LYS A 230 11.50 -24.47 1.35
N PHE A 231 10.37 -23.88 1.00
CA PHE A 231 9.73 -24.08 -0.29
C PHE A 231 10.54 -23.48 -1.45
N ALA A 232 11.17 -22.34 -1.27
CA ALA A 232 12.04 -21.74 -2.29
C ALA A 232 13.25 -22.64 -2.59
N LYS A 233 13.85 -23.23 -1.56
CA LYS A 233 14.94 -24.23 -1.70
C LYS A 233 14.46 -25.46 -2.49
N GLU A 234 13.26 -25.98 -2.17
CA GLU A 234 12.63 -27.10 -2.89
C GLU A 234 12.36 -26.77 -4.36
N ARG A 235 11.76 -25.60 -4.62
CA ARG A 235 11.51 -25.18 -6.02
C ARG A 235 12.80 -25.02 -6.82
N ALA A 236 13.85 -24.47 -6.21
CA ALA A 236 15.14 -24.32 -6.86
C ALA A 236 15.79 -25.70 -7.17
N ARG A 237 15.57 -26.67 -6.30
CA ARG A 237 15.99 -28.07 -6.56
C ARG A 237 15.20 -28.66 -7.73
N VAL A 238 13.87 -28.60 -7.69
CA VAL A 238 13.01 -29.14 -8.74
C VAL A 238 13.28 -28.46 -10.08
N ALA A 239 13.50 -27.15 -10.10
CA ALA A 239 13.84 -26.42 -11.32
C ALA A 239 15.15 -26.92 -12.00
N ARG A 240 16.10 -27.46 -11.22
CA ARG A 240 17.37 -28.01 -11.73
C ARG A 240 17.26 -29.48 -12.11
N GLU A 241 16.57 -30.27 -11.29
CA GLU A 241 16.57 -31.73 -11.37
C GLU A 241 15.38 -32.28 -12.17
N GLU A 242 14.22 -31.62 -12.07
CA GLU A 242 12.95 -32.10 -12.63
C GLU A 242 12.11 -30.90 -13.16
N PRO A 243 12.62 -30.14 -14.15
CA PRO A 243 12.02 -28.86 -14.57
C PRO A 243 10.55 -28.98 -15.05
N GLU A 244 10.16 -30.15 -15.56
CA GLU A 244 8.78 -30.42 -15.98
C GLU A 244 7.80 -30.45 -14.81
N LYS A 245 8.24 -30.78 -13.59
CA LYS A 245 7.41 -30.78 -12.39
C LYS A 245 7.25 -29.41 -11.76
N LEU A 246 8.02 -28.42 -12.20
CA LEU A 246 7.97 -27.07 -11.61
C LEU A 246 6.59 -26.40 -11.76
N LYS A 247 5.87 -26.69 -12.83
CA LYS A 247 4.52 -26.17 -13.09
C LYS A 247 3.49 -26.65 -12.10
N ASP A 248 3.69 -27.85 -11.52
CA ASP A 248 2.75 -28.50 -10.61
C ASP A 248 2.97 -28.04 -9.16
N LEU A 249 4.09 -27.40 -8.88
CA LEU A 249 4.37 -26.84 -7.57
C LEU A 249 3.67 -25.50 -7.36
N PRO A 250 3.04 -25.27 -6.20
CA PRO A 250 2.50 -23.96 -5.86
C PRO A 250 3.62 -22.92 -5.87
N LYS A 251 3.29 -21.66 -6.17
CA LYS A 251 4.30 -20.60 -6.23
C LYS A 251 4.86 -20.23 -4.87
N PHE A 252 4.07 -20.38 -3.80
CA PHE A 252 4.46 -20.13 -2.41
C PHE A 252 3.63 -20.92 -1.41
N LYS A 253 4.18 -21.12 -0.21
CA LYS A 253 3.49 -21.82 0.90
C LYS A 253 2.88 -20.84 1.90
N CYS A 254 3.48 -19.68 2.12
CA CYS A 254 3.01 -18.66 3.05
C CYS A 254 3.05 -17.28 2.37
N ARG A 255 2.01 -16.47 2.57
CA ARG A 255 1.88 -15.15 1.94
C ARG A 255 1.83 -14.01 2.94
N LEU A 256 2.22 -14.24 4.19
CA LEU A 256 2.01 -13.27 5.25
C LEU A 256 3.01 -12.12 5.23
N CYS A 257 4.30 -12.38 5.26
CA CYS A 257 5.30 -11.33 5.42
C CYS A 257 5.87 -10.80 4.10
N GLY A 258 6.82 -11.49 3.45
CA GLY A 258 7.49 -10.96 2.28
C GLY A 258 6.55 -10.57 1.15
N ILE A 259 5.72 -11.52 0.71
CA ILE A 259 4.77 -11.32 -0.39
C ILE A 259 3.62 -10.41 0.06
N GLY A 260 3.03 -10.65 1.23
CA GLY A 260 1.93 -9.85 1.77
C GLY A 260 2.31 -8.38 1.91
N LEU A 261 3.42 -8.12 2.60
CA LEU A 261 3.90 -6.75 2.86
C LEU A 261 4.66 -6.13 1.70
N ARG A 262 5.01 -6.90 0.67
CA ARG A 262 5.79 -6.42 -0.47
C ARG A 262 7.10 -5.76 -0.06
N CYS A 263 7.81 -6.41 0.84
CA CYS A 263 9.04 -5.93 1.38
C CYS A 263 10.23 -6.63 0.72
N HIS A 264 11.08 -5.88 0.04
CA HIS A 264 12.29 -6.42 -0.61
C HIS A 264 13.18 -7.19 0.35
N ALA A 265 13.43 -6.63 1.53
CA ALA A 265 14.28 -7.26 2.52
C ALA A 265 13.78 -8.66 2.89
N LEU A 266 12.45 -8.80 3.05
CA LEU A 266 11.83 -10.09 3.33
C LEU A 266 11.77 -11.01 2.11
N LEU A 267 11.51 -10.47 0.92
CA LEU A 267 11.45 -11.27 -0.31
C LEU A 267 12.82 -11.87 -0.66
N ASP A 268 13.85 -11.05 -0.55
CA ASP A 268 15.23 -11.46 -0.84
C ASP A 268 15.89 -12.20 0.34
N ASN A 269 15.22 -12.24 1.49
CA ASN A 269 15.75 -12.73 2.76
C ASN A 269 17.09 -12.05 3.11
N ASP A 270 17.16 -10.76 2.91
CA ASP A 270 18.37 -9.96 3.10
C ASP A 270 18.12 -8.87 4.17
N PRO A 271 18.56 -9.11 5.43
CA PRO A 271 18.41 -8.13 6.50
C PRO A 271 19.13 -6.80 6.25
N SER A 272 20.16 -6.77 5.40
CA SER A 272 20.89 -5.54 5.09
C SER A 272 20.02 -4.52 4.32
N LYS A 273 18.96 -4.99 3.66
CA LYS A 273 17.97 -4.17 2.97
C LYS A 273 16.84 -3.68 3.89
N CYS A 274 16.88 -4.02 5.18
CA CYS A 274 15.85 -3.67 6.14
C CYS A 274 16.03 -2.24 6.66
N PHE A 275 15.01 -1.40 6.53
CA PHE A 275 14.98 -0.04 7.05
C PHE A 275 14.38 0.06 8.47
N GLY A 276 14.09 -1.05 9.12
CA GLY A 276 13.63 -1.04 10.51
C GLY A 276 12.18 -0.62 10.72
N CYS A 277 11.32 -0.69 9.71
CA CYS A 277 9.92 -0.25 9.85
C CYS A 277 9.08 -1.10 10.83
N GLY A 278 9.46 -2.34 11.10
CA GLY A 278 8.76 -3.23 12.05
C GLY A 278 7.39 -3.75 11.60
N ALA A 279 6.88 -3.36 10.44
CA ALA A 279 5.55 -3.77 9.97
C ALA A 279 5.37 -5.29 9.87
N CYS A 280 6.46 -6.04 9.63
CA CYS A 280 6.41 -7.51 9.54
C CYS A 280 6.06 -8.19 10.86
N MET A 281 6.29 -7.50 12.00
CA MET A 281 6.01 -8.05 13.33
C MET A 281 4.53 -7.96 13.72
N GLN A 282 3.72 -7.22 12.98
CA GLN A 282 2.28 -7.13 13.23
C GLN A 282 1.51 -8.36 12.73
N PHE A 283 2.21 -9.28 12.05
CA PHE A 283 1.62 -10.55 11.60
C PHE A 283 2.28 -11.71 12.36
N PRO A 284 1.51 -12.48 13.12
CA PRO A 284 2.04 -13.65 13.79
C PRO A 284 2.53 -14.66 12.75
N CYS A 285 3.80 -14.99 12.79
CA CYS A 285 4.34 -16.05 11.95
C CYS A 285 3.78 -17.40 12.43
N PRO A 286 3.07 -18.18 11.57
CA PRO A 286 2.42 -19.42 11.99
C PRO A 286 3.39 -20.50 12.47
N VAL A 287 4.67 -20.36 12.16
CA VAL A 287 5.74 -21.30 12.55
C VAL A 287 6.81 -20.63 13.41
N GLY A 288 6.59 -19.40 13.88
CA GLY A 288 7.56 -18.68 14.72
C GLY A 288 8.90 -18.31 14.04
N ALA A 289 9.01 -18.47 12.73
CA ALA A 289 10.26 -18.33 12.00
C ALA A 289 10.68 -16.87 11.75
N LEU A 290 9.85 -15.88 12.06
CA LEU A 290 10.13 -14.47 11.87
C LEU A 290 10.24 -13.77 13.23
N SER A 291 11.34 -13.09 13.46
CA SER A 291 11.59 -12.22 14.61
C SER A 291 12.18 -10.88 14.17
N PHE A 292 12.28 -9.95 15.09
CA PHE A 292 12.84 -8.63 14.82
C PHE A 292 13.76 -8.25 15.98
N GLU A 293 14.94 -7.75 15.67
CA GLU A 293 15.90 -7.29 16.67
C GLU A 293 16.14 -5.80 16.54
N GLY A 294 16.16 -5.11 17.67
CA GLY A 294 16.39 -3.68 17.76
C GLY A 294 15.12 -2.81 17.62
N PRO A 295 15.28 -1.49 17.67
CA PRO A 295 14.18 -0.54 17.59
C PRO A 295 13.50 -0.53 16.21
N SER A 296 12.20 -0.28 16.20
CA SER A 296 11.41 -0.17 14.96
C SER A 296 10.54 1.07 14.93
N PHE A 297 10.27 1.58 13.72
CA PHE A 297 9.37 2.74 13.53
C PHE A 297 7.90 2.43 13.84
N SER A 298 7.51 1.16 13.86
CA SER A 298 6.13 0.78 14.19
C SER A 298 5.84 0.77 15.68
N THR A 299 6.86 0.63 16.53
CA THR A 299 6.67 0.40 17.98
C THR A 299 7.50 1.29 18.90
N SER A 300 8.66 1.76 18.47
CA SER A 300 9.67 2.33 19.37
C SER A 300 10.05 3.77 19.07
N ILE A 301 9.61 4.34 17.95
CA ILE A 301 10.03 5.69 17.55
C ILE A 301 8.79 6.55 17.39
N ASN A 302 8.77 7.66 18.16
CA ASN A 302 7.79 8.70 17.98
C ASN A 302 8.14 9.45 16.68
N ILE A 303 7.28 9.31 15.67
CA ILE A 303 7.46 9.97 14.37
C ILE A 303 7.49 11.49 14.54
N ASP A 304 6.79 12.04 15.54
CA ASP A 304 6.75 13.48 15.78
C ASP A 304 8.07 14.05 16.31
N GLU A 305 8.92 13.22 16.89
CA GLU A 305 10.28 13.61 17.28
C GLU A 305 11.21 13.68 16.07
N LEU A 306 11.02 12.83 15.08
CA LEU A 306 11.80 12.84 13.83
C LEU A 306 11.44 14.02 12.92
N LYS A 307 10.24 14.60 13.07
CA LYS A 307 9.83 15.80 12.30
C LYS A 307 10.56 17.08 12.77
N LYS A 308 11.14 17.06 13.97
CA LYS A 308 11.79 18.22 14.60
C LYS A 308 13.29 18.27 14.35
N SER A 309 13.88 17.24 13.79
CA SER A 309 15.29 17.15 13.38
C SER A 309 15.48 17.43 11.89
#